data_33b03f9366b4cf678eed43cd6bfb78fe
#
_entry.id   33b03f9366b4cf678eed43cd6bfb78fe
#
_cell.length_a   1.000
_cell.length_b   1.000
_cell.length_c   1.000
_cell.angle_alpha   90.00
_cell.angle_beta   90.00
_cell.angle_gamma   90.00
#
_symmetry.space_group_name_H-M   'P 1'
#
loop_
_entity.id
_entity.type
_entity.pdbx_description
1 polymer ?
#
loop_
_entity_poly.entity_id
_entity_poly.type
_entity_poly.pdbx_seq_one_letter_code
_entity_poly.pdbx_strand_id
1 'polypeptide(L)'
;MKLTVNGRTVFATTGGTDFDPAKPAVVFLHGAGFDRTAWRLQTRWFAHHGRSVLAIDFPAHGWSEGPAVDSIAAMADWTAALLDAAGLRNAALVGHSMGGLVAIETAARFPDKVRSLGLCGVAAEMPVHPEMLESAKANTLKVQELMTFWGMGNALHKGGMVSPGLWLRRESLAVLSGNKPGVIHADLAACNVYKDALARAAQVKCPTVLVLGDGDLMTPAAKAKPLAAAIAGSRTVVIPNSGHFMIVERPDETLEALKAGV
;
A
#
# COMPACT_ATOMS: atom_id res chain seq x y z
N MET A 1 -5.33 -14.66 -9.28
CA MET A 1 -6.13 -14.55 -10.52
C MET A 1 -5.43 -13.61 -11.51
N LYS A 2 -5.91 -13.57 -12.76
CA LYS A 2 -5.47 -12.62 -13.78
C LYS A 2 -6.65 -11.75 -14.19
N LEU A 3 -6.38 -10.48 -14.41
CA LEU A 3 -7.31 -9.49 -14.96
C LEU A 3 -6.67 -8.84 -16.19
N THR A 4 -7.47 -8.23 -17.04
CA THR A 4 -6.99 -7.38 -18.13
C THR A 4 -7.39 -5.95 -17.82
N VAL A 5 -6.41 -5.07 -17.60
CA VAL A 5 -6.63 -3.64 -17.33
C VAL A 5 -5.90 -2.85 -18.42
N ASN A 6 -6.62 -1.99 -19.13
CA ASN A 6 -6.07 -1.20 -20.24
C ASN A 6 -5.28 -2.05 -21.27
N GLY A 7 -5.78 -3.26 -21.58
CA GLY A 7 -5.15 -4.19 -22.51
C GLY A 7 -3.90 -4.92 -22.01
N ARG A 8 -3.57 -4.83 -20.71
CA ARG A 8 -2.43 -5.47 -20.08
C ARG A 8 -2.85 -6.48 -19.02
N THR A 9 -2.07 -7.55 -18.88
CA THR A 9 -2.29 -8.57 -17.85
C THR A 9 -1.90 -8.05 -16.47
N VAL A 10 -2.81 -8.15 -15.52
CA VAL A 10 -2.62 -7.80 -14.11
C VAL A 10 -2.81 -9.04 -13.24
N PHE A 11 -1.90 -9.24 -12.30
CA PHE A 11 -1.99 -10.32 -11.33
C PHE A 11 -2.51 -9.82 -9.99
N ALA A 12 -3.38 -10.64 -9.38
CA ALA A 12 -3.88 -10.42 -8.03
C ALA A 12 -3.99 -11.74 -7.26
N THR A 13 -3.88 -11.68 -5.94
CA THR A 13 -4.25 -12.77 -5.03
C THR A 13 -5.62 -12.48 -4.42
N THR A 14 -6.38 -13.55 -4.15
CA THR A 14 -7.78 -13.47 -3.71
C THR A 14 -7.96 -13.91 -2.24
N GLY A 15 -6.84 -14.02 -1.49
CA GLY A 15 -6.88 -14.44 -0.09
C GLY A 15 -7.22 -15.91 0.13
N GLY A 16 -7.18 -16.74 -0.92
CA GLY A 16 -7.41 -18.20 -0.84
C GLY A 16 -8.86 -18.63 -1.06
N THR A 17 -9.73 -17.74 -1.53
CA THR A 17 -11.09 -18.03 -1.98
C THR A 17 -11.30 -17.56 -3.41
N ASP A 18 -12.30 -18.08 -4.10
CA ASP A 18 -12.68 -17.57 -5.42
C ASP A 18 -13.17 -16.13 -5.34
N PHE A 19 -12.79 -15.34 -6.33
CA PHE A 19 -13.22 -13.96 -6.44
C PHE A 19 -14.66 -13.90 -6.95
N ASP A 20 -15.51 -13.15 -6.25
CA ASP A 20 -16.92 -12.95 -6.60
C ASP A 20 -17.25 -11.45 -6.54
N PRO A 21 -17.45 -10.78 -7.70
CA PRO A 21 -17.71 -9.34 -7.73
C PRO A 21 -19.06 -8.93 -7.10
N ALA A 22 -19.95 -9.89 -6.83
CA ALA A 22 -21.22 -9.61 -6.15
C ALA A 22 -21.06 -9.41 -4.63
N LYS A 23 -19.95 -9.88 -4.05
CA LYS A 23 -19.63 -9.68 -2.63
C LYS A 23 -18.98 -8.31 -2.39
N PRO A 24 -19.13 -7.75 -1.17
CA PRO A 24 -18.36 -6.57 -0.78
C PRO A 24 -16.87 -6.82 -0.94
N ALA A 25 -16.19 -6.02 -1.78
CA ALA A 25 -14.80 -6.24 -2.13
C ALA A 25 -13.84 -5.39 -1.31
N VAL A 26 -12.65 -5.94 -1.05
CA VAL A 26 -11.48 -5.22 -0.51
C VAL A 26 -10.33 -5.34 -1.49
N VAL A 27 -9.80 -4.21 -1.94
CA VAL A 27 -8.66 -4.14 -2.85
C VAL A 27 -7.46 -3.59 -2.10
N PHE A 28 -6.37 -4.34 -2.12
CA PHE A 28 -5.12 -4.02 -1.42
C PHE A 28 -4.08 -3.51 -2.39
N LEU A 29 -3.55 -2.32 -2.11
CA LEU A 29 -2.58 -1.58 -2.91
C LEU A 29 -1.24 -1.54 -2.17
N HIS A 30 -0.20 -2.12 -2.76
CA HIS A 30 1.13 -2.20 -2.12
C HIS A 30 1.90 -0.88 -2.14
N GLY A 31 2.96 -0.79 -1.35
CA GLY A 31 3.90 0.31 -1.32
C GLY A 31 4.95 0.25 -2.43
N ALA A 32 5.77 1.30 -2.54
CA ALA A 32 6.84 1.40 -3.53
C ALA A 32 7.76 0.18 -3.55
N GLY A 33 8.00 -0.37 -4.73
CA GLY A 33 8.87 -1.52 -4.96
C GLY A 33 8.38 -2.86 -4.40
N PHE A 34 7.22 -2.91 -3.76
CA PHE A 34 6.60 -4.16 -3.30
C PHE A 34 5.70 -4.77 -4.36
N ASP A 35 4.98 -5.82 -4.01
CA ASP A 35 3.99 -6.49 -4.82
C ASP A 35 2.81 -6.97 -3.96
N ARG A 36 1.86 -7.71 -4.55
CA ARG A 36 0.69 -8.26 -3.87
C ARG A 36 1.00 -9.08 -2.63
N THR A 37 2.22 -9.66 -2.54
CA THR A 37 2.60 -10.53 -1.42
C THR A 37 2.78 -9.78 -0.11
N ALA A 38 2.94 -8.45 -0.16
CA ALA A 38 2.99 -7.60 1.03
C ALA A 38 1.74 -7.78 1.92
N TRP A 39 0.59 -8.12 1.32
CA TRP A 39 -0.70 -8.23 1.99
C TRP A 39 -1.11 -9.66 2.37
N ARG A 40 -0.19 -10.64 2.26
CA ARG A 40 -0.50 -12.07 2.48
C ARG A 40 -1.08 -12.39 3.86
N LEU A 41 -0.73 -11.60 4.89
CA LEU A 41 -1.16 -11.83 6.27
C LEU A 41 -2.54 -11.21 6.57
N GLN A 42 -3.04 -10.26 5.76
CA GLN A 42 -4.35 -9.63 5.93
C GLN A 42 -5.40 -10.24 5.01
N THR A 43 -5.06 -10.53 3.77
CA THR A 43 -5.99 -10.94 2.71
C THR A 43 -6.84 -12.14 3.06
N ARG A 44 -6.22 -13.14 3.71
CA ARG A 44 -6.90 -14.40 4.05
C ARG A 44 -8.08 -14.18 5.01
N TRP A 45 -7.90 -13.33 6.01
CA TRP A 45 -8.97 -13.05 6.95
C TRP A 45 -10.20 -12.47 6.24
N PHE A 46 -10.02 -11.42 5.44
CA PHE A 46 -11.13 -10.79 4.70
C PHE A 46 -11.82 -11.77 3.76
N ALA A 47 -11.06 -12.58 3.02
CA ALA A 47 -11.59 -13.57 2.09
C ALA A 47 -12.47 -14.63 2.79
N HIS A 48 -12.08 -15.07 3.98
CA HIS A 48 -12.85 -16.07 4.74
C HIS A 48 -13.93 -15.46 5.64
N HIS A 49 -14.09 -14.12 5.66
CA HIS A 49 -15.12 -13.41 6.41
C HIS A 49 -16.08 -12.64 5.50
N GLY A 50 -16.45 -13.25 4.37
CA GLY A 50 -17.52 -12.76 3.50
C GLY A 50 -17.13 -11.61 2.57
N ARG A 51 -15.84 -11.34 2.40
CA ARG A 51 -15.36 -10.33 1.45
C ARG A 51 -14.78 -10.98 0.20
N SER A 52 -14.92 -10.32 -0.93
CA SER A 52 -14.11 -10.62 -2.11
C SER A 52 -12.81 -9.81 -2.04
N VAL A 53 -11.69 -10.45 -2.30
CA VAL A 53 -10.37 -9.83 -2.05
C VAL A 53 -9.55 -9.77 -3.34
N LEU A 54 -8.93 -8.62 -3.59
CA LEU A 54 -7.88 -8.46 -4.59
C LEU A 54 -6.67 -7.77 -3.94
N ALA A 55 -5.58 -8.49 -3.70
CA ALA A 55 -4.29 -7.86 -3.50
C ALA A 55 -3.55 -7.88 -4.84
N ILE A 56 -3.32 -6.70 -5.39
CA ILE A 56 -2.86 -6.52 -6.78
C ILE A 56 -1.36 -6.31 -6.87
N ASP A 57 -0.79 -6.63 -8.03
CA ASP A 57 0.48 -6.08 -8.46
C ASP A 57 0.20 -4.86 -9.34
N PHE A 58 0.72 -3.69 -9.00
CA PHE A 58 0.70 -2.53 -9.89
C PHE A 58 1.41 -2.85 -11.21
N PRO A 59 1.18 -2.07 -12.30
CA PRO A 59 1.89 -2.28 -13.56
C PRO A 59 3.41 -2.34 -13.39
N ALA A 60 4.04 -3.31 -14.03
CA ALA A 60 5.47 -3.65 -13.95
C ALA A 60 5.95 -4.29 -12.65
N HIS A 61 5.11 -4.41 -11.62
CA HIS A 61 5.43 -5.08 -10.35
C HIS A 61 5.05 -6.55 -10.38
N GLY A 62 5.73 -7.35 -9.57
CA GLY A 62 5.46 -8.77 -9.42
C GLY A 62 5.34 -9.49 -10.77
N TRP A 63 4.15 -10.01 -11.05
CA TRP A 63 3.85 -10.69 -12.32
C TRP A 63 3.00 -9.85 -13.28
N SER A 64 2.62 -8.63 -12.92
CA SER A 64 1.87 -7.74 -13.80
C SER A 64 2.73 -7.20 -14.93
N GLU A 65 2.10 -7.03 -16.11
CA GLU A 65 2.75 -6.42 -17.26
C GLU A 65 2.97 -4.92 -17.01
N GLY A 66 4.03 -4.40 -17.63
CA GLY A 66 4.36 -2.97 -17.57
C GLY A 66 3.90 -2.17 -18.78
N PRO A 67 4.29 -0.94 -18.88
CA PRO A 67 5.30 -0.25 -18.08
C PRO A 67 4.83 0.14 -16.68
N ALA A 68 5.79 0.52 -15.81
CA ALA A 68 5.49 1.16 -14.52
C ALA A 68 4.73 2.49 -14.75
N VAL A 69 3.85 2.82 -13.84
CA VAL A 69 3.12 4.09 -13.84
C VAL A 69 3.89 5.09 -12.98
N ASP A 70 4.16 6.26 -13.49
CA ASP A 70 5.14 7.21 -12.95
C ASP A 70 4.54 8.36 -12.12
N SER A 71 3.24 8.32 -11.83
CA SER A 71 2.58 9.33 -10.99
C SER A 71 1.44 8.74 -10.16
N ILE A 72 1.23 9.29 -8.97
CA ILE A 72 0.13 8.90 -8.08
C ILE A 72 -1.23 9.10 -8.75
N ALA A 73 -1.40 10.21 -9.49
CA ALA A 73 -2.65 10.50 -10.20
C ALA A 73 -2.94 9.45 -11.28
N ALA A 74 -1.94 9.06 -12.08
CA ALA A 74 -2.11 8.02 -13.10
C ALA A 74 -2.31 6.62 -12.50
N MET A 75 -1.66 6.33 -11.35
CA MET A 75 -1.94 5.09 -10.59
C MET A 75 -3.38 5.05 -10.08
N ALA A 76 -3.97 6.20 -9.69
CA ALA A 76 -5.36 6.28 -9.29
C ALA A 76 -6.32 6.07 -10.47
N ASP A 77 -6.03 6.65 -11.66
CA ASP A 77 -6.78 6.37 -12.89
C ASP A 77 -6.74 4.88 -13.24
N TRP A 78 -5.55 4.29 -13.15
CA TRP A 78 -5.36 2.87 -13.37
C TRP A 78 -6.12 2.02 -12.34
N THR A 79 -6.14 2.43 -11.07
CA THR A 79 -6.88 1.74 -10.00
C THR A 79 -8.39 1.80 -10.28
N ALA A 80 -8.92 2.93 -10.74
CA ALA A 80 -10.31 3.04 -11.14
C ALA A 80 -10.65 2.09 -12.31
N ALA A 81 -9.77 2.01 -13.32
CA ALA A 81 -9.90 1.06 -14.42
C ALA A 81 -9.80 -0.41 -13.97
N LEU A 82 -8.96 -0.71 -12.98
CA LEU A 82 -8.89 -2.04 -12.36
C LEU A 82 -10.21 -2.42 -11.69
N LEU A 83 -10.86 -1.50 -10.96
CA LEU A 83 -12.16 -1.76 -10.34
C LEU A 83 -13.22 -2.09 -11.40
N ASP A 84 -13.25 -1.34 -12.51
CA ASP A 84 -14.16 -1.62 -13.63
C ASP A 84 -13.86 -2.99 -14.26
N ALA A 85 -12.60 -3.30 -14.54
CA ALA A 85 -12.18 -4.58 -15.11
C ALA A 85 -12.48 -5.78 -14.21
N ALA A 86 -12.51 -5.57 -12.89
CA ALA A 86 -12.90 -6.58 -11.90
C ALA A 86 -14.42 -6.67 -11.70
N GLY A 87 -15.23 -5.85 -12.37
CA GLY A 87 -16.68 -5.81 -12.20
C GLY A 87 -17.13 -5.23 -10.86
N LEU A 88 -16.29 -4.44 -10.20
CA LEU A 88 -16.58 -3.84 -8.90
C LEU A 88 -17.22 -2.46 -9.07
N ARG A 89 -18.44 -2.30 -8.55
CA ARG A 89 -19.12 -0.99 -8.55
C ARG A 89 -18.51 -0.05 -7.52
N ASN A 90 -18.24 -0.57 -6.31
CA ASN A 90 -17.49 0.10 -5.27
C ASN A 90 -16.69 -0.92 -4.43
N ALA A 91 -15.58 -0.49 -3.87
CA ALA A 91 -14.71 -1.35 -3.06
C ALA A 91 -14.16 -0.59 -1.85
N ALA A 92 -13.77 -1.31 -0.82
CA ALA A 92 -12.83 -0.77 0.14
C ALA A 92 -11.43 -0.79 -0.47
N LEU A 93 -10.70 0.31 -0.39
CA LEU A 93 -9.29 0.35 -0.77
C LEU A 93 -8.42 0.36 0.48
N VAL A 94 -7.48 -0.57 0.55
CA VAL A 94 -6.48 -0.63 1.60
C VAL A 94 -5.11 -0.41 0.97
N GLY A 95 -4.47 0.71 1.29
CA GLY A 95 -3.18 1.08 0.72
C GLY A 95 -2.08 1.21 1.75
N HIS A 96 -0.90 0.72 1.41
CA HIS A 96 0.31 0.92 2.21
C HIS A 96 1.23 1.92 1.52
N SER A 97 1.72 2.93 2.26
CA SER A 97 2.71 3.89 1.76
C SER A 97 2.24 4.54 0.43
N MET A 98 2.96 4.35 -0.67
CA MET A 98 2.56 4.76 -2.02
C MET A 98 1.12 4.34 -2.35
N GLY A 99 0.76 3.08 -2.10
CA GLY A 99 -0.60 2.58 -2.31
C GLY A 99 -1.67 3.32 -1.51
N GLY A 100 -1.30 3.89 -0.36
CA GLY A 100 -2.19 4.75 0.43
C GLY A 100 -2.41 6.12 -0.20
N LEU A 101 -1.37 6.74 -0.80
CA LEU A 101 -1.54 7.96 -1.60
C LEU A 101 -2.45 7.71 -2.81
N VAL A 102 -2.24 6.57 -3.50
CA VAL A 102 -3.10 6.15 -4.62
C VAL A 102 -4.55 5.96 -4.15
N ALA A 103 -4.77 5.34 -2.99
CA ALA A 103 -6.10 5.13 -2.43
C ALA A 103 -6.81 6.46 -2.12
N ILE A 104 -6.12 7.45 -1.53
CA ILE A 104 -6.64 8.81 -1.28
C ILE A 104 -7.02 9.48 -2.59
N GLU A 105 -6.11 9.49 -3.58
CA GLU A 105 -6.34 10.10 -4.90
C GLU A 105 -7.53 9.46 -5.60
N THR A 106 -7.63 8.11 -5.56
CA THR A 106 -8.76 7.37 -6.14
C THR A 106 -10.08 7.72 -5.46
N ALA A 107 -10.12 7.74 -4.13
CA ALA A 107 -11.35 8.05 -3.40
C ALA A 107 -11.83 9.50 -3.60
N ALA A 108 -10.89 10.43 -3.73
CA ALA A 108 -11.21 11.84 -3.99
C ALA A 108 -11.79 12.06 -5.39
N ARG A 109 -11.20 11.42 -6.41
CA ARG A 109 -11.57 11.62 -7.81
C ARG A 109 -12.70 10.70 -8.30
N PHE A 110 -12.84 9.54 -7.68
CA PHE A 110 -13.83 8.52 -8.03
C PHE A 110 -14.63 8.07 -6.79
N PRO A 111 -15.33 9.00 -6.10
CA PRO A 111 -15.97 8.71 -4.80
C PRO A 111 -17.02 7.59 -4.88
N ASP A 112 -17.69 7.41 -6.02
CA ASP A 112 -18.69 6.36 -6.21
C ASP A 112 -18.08 4.95 -6.30
N LYS A 113 -16.77 4.86 -6.58
CA LYS A 113 -16.03 3.59 -6.68
C LYS A 113 -15.42 3.14 -5.35
N VAL A 114 -15.38 4.01 -4.33
CA VAL A 114 -14.68 3.74 -3.07
C VAL A 114 -15.62 3.88 -1.89
N ARG A 115 -15.91 2.76 -1.20
CA ARG A 115 -16.82 2.76 -0.04
C ARG A 115 -16.13 3.03 1.30
N SER A 116 -14.84 2.71 1.43
CA SER A 116 -14.03 2.98 2.63
C SER A 116 -12.54 2.93 2.34
N LEU A 117 -11.72 3.53 3.20
CA LEU A 117 -10.26 3.55 3.10
C LEU A 117 -9.59 2.95 4.34
N GLY A 118 -8.58 2.11 4.11
CA GLY A 118 -7.56 1.72 5.08
C GLY A 118 -6.19 2.26 4.63
N LEU A 119 -5.60 3.17 5.38
CA LEU A 119 -4.38 3.89 5.02
C LEU A 119 -3.25 3.50 5.97
N CYS A 120 -2.33 2.64 5.53
CA CYS A 120 -1.22 2.14 6.34
C CYS A 120 0.07 2.90 6.00
N GLY A 121 0.71 3.53 6.98
CA GLY A 121 2.01 4.19 6.80
C GLY A 121 1.97 5.32 5.76
N VAL A 122 1.03 6.25 5.87
CA VAL A 122 0.84 7.36 4.92
C VAL A 122 1.01 8.69 5.61
N ALA A 123 1.63 9.65 4.93
CA ALA A 123 1.75 11.04 5.37
C ALA A 123 1.28 12.00 4.27
N ALA A 124 1.01 13.26 4.65
CA ALA A 124 0.58 14.30 3.73
C ALA A 124 1.62 14.61 2.64
N GLU A 125 2.88 14.52 3.00
CA GLU A 125 4.01 14.59 2.09
C GLU A 125 4.95 13.41 2.40
N MET A 126 5.45 12.78 1.35
CA MET A 126 6.36 11.64 1.47
C MET A 126 7.66 11.93 0.71
N PRO A 127 8.46 12.91 1.17
CA PRO A 127 9.73 13.23 0.54
C PRO A 127 10.68 12.04 0.67
N VAL A 128 11.34 11.70 -0.44
CA VAL A 128 12.31 10.60 -0.49
C VAL A 128 13.72 11.17 -0.34
N HIS A 129 14.52 10.54 0.51
CA HIS A 129 15.90 10.95 0.72
C HIS A 129 16.68 10.92 -0.61
N PRO A 130 17.49 11.96 -0.93
CA PRO A 130 18.20 12.06 -2.21
C PRO A 130 19.03 10.82 -2.55
N GLU A 131 19.76 10.26 -1.57
CA GLU A 131 20.56 9.06 -1.76
C GLU A 131 19.71 7.84 -2.15
N MET A 132 18.49 7.74 -1.62
CA MET A 132 17.56 6.66 -1.98
C MET A 132 17.08 6.83 -3.43
N LEU A 133 16.74 8.05 -3.87
CA LEU A 133 16.37 8.33 -5.26
C LEU A 133 17.52 8.06 -6.24
N GLU A 134 18.72 8.53 -5.94
CA GLU A 134 19.88 8.30 -6.80
C GLU A 134 20.23 6.82 -6.90
N SER A 135 20.19 6.11 -5.77
CA SER A 135 20.43 4.66 -5.74
C SER A 135 19.36 3.88 -6.54
N ALA A 136 18.09 4.32 -6.47
CA ALA A 136 16.99 3.73 -7.24
C ALA A 136 17.16 4.00 -8.74
N LYS A 137 17.55 5.21 -9.12
CA LYS A 137 17.84 5.59 -10.51
C LYS A 137 19.00 4.80 -11.09
N ALA A 138 20.03 4.55 -10.29
CA ALA A 138 21.18 3.74 -10.67
C ALA A 138 20.92 2.22 -10.58
N ASN A 139 19.75 1.79 -10.12
CA ASN A 139 19.38 0.38 -9.90
C ASN A 139 20.40 -0.39 -9.03
N THR A 140 20.94 0.25 -8.00
CA THR A 140 21.88 -0.38 -7.09
C THR A 140 21.15 -1.09 -5.95
N LEU A 141 21.78 -2.13 -5.36
CA LEU A 141 21.25 -2.82 -4.17
C LEU A 141 21.05 -1.89 -2.98
N LYS A 142 21.76 -0.77 -2.94
CA LYS A 142 21.70 0.20 -1.87
C LYS A 142 20.29 0.76 -1.62
N VAL A 143 19.48 0.98 -2.66
CA VAL A 143 18.10 1.45 -2.47
C VAL A 143 17.28 0.44 -1.67
N GLN A 144 17.43 -0.85 -1.97
CA GLN A 144 16.70 -1.93 -1.30
C GLN A 144 17.12 -2.05 0.16
N GLU A 145 18.42 -1.89 0.45
CA GLU A 145 18.96 -1.87 1.80
C GLU A 145 18.46 -0.67 2.60
N LEU A 146 18.46 0.54 2.02
CA LEU A 146 17.94 1.75 2.65
C LEU A 146 16.44 1.64 2.94
N MET A 147 15.64 1.21 1.96
CA MET A 147 14.21 1.01 2.14
C MET A 147 13.92 0.01 3.26
N THR A 148 14.65 -1.10 3.29
CA THR A 148 14.49 -2.13 4.32
C THR A 148 14.96 -1.63 5.68
N PHE A 149 16.09 -0.91 5.75
CA PHE A 149 16.64 -0.42 7.00
C PHE A 149 15.75 0.66 7.65
N TRP A 150 15.27 1.63 6.86
CA TRP A 150 14.44 2.71 7.39
C TRP A 150 12.97 2.28 7.56
N GLY A 151 12.54 1.29 6.79
CA GLY A 151 11.16 0.80 6.84
C GLY A 151 10.87 -0.06 8.06
N MET A 152 11.87 -0.73 8.63
CA MET A 152 11.66 -1.62 9.78
C MET A 152 11.82 -0.92 11.11
N GLY A 153 10.98 -1.29 12.07
CA GLY A 153 11.10 -0.84 13.46
C GLY A 153 12.36 -1.37 14.15
N ASN A 154 12.84 -0.64 15.16
CA ASN A 154 14.11 -0.92 15.87
C ASN A 154 14.21 -2.36 16.42
N ALA A 155 13.12 -2.96 16.86
CA ALA A 155 13.11 -4.33 17.39
C ALA A 155 13.55 -5.38 16.35
N LEU A 156 13.20 -5.16 15.08
CA LEU A 156 13.49 -6.10 14.00
C LEU A 156 14.95 -6.07 13.56
N HIS A 157 15.64 -4.95 13.74
CA HIS A 157 17.09 -4.88 13.51
C HIS A 157 17.89 -5.74 14.49
N LYS A 158 17.29 -6.05 15.65
CA LYS A 158 17.89 -6.83 16.74
C LYS A 158 17.34 -8.26 16.81
N GLY A 159 16.61 -8.72 15.78
CA GLY A 159 16.01 -10.05 15.75
C GLY A 159 14.73 -10.21 16.57
N GLY A 160 14.09 -9.11 16.98
CA GLY A 160 12.84 -9.08 17.77
C GLY A 160 11.58 -9.43 16.96
N MET A 161 11.58 -10.58 16.30
CA MET A 161 10.46 -11.04 15.47
C MET A 161 9.29 -11.51 16.31
N VAL A 162 8.07 -11.10 15.94
CA VAL A 162 6.83 -11.59 16.57
C VAL A 162 6.55 -13.04 16.16
N SER A 163 6.86 -13.37 14.91
CA SER A 163 6.66 -14.73 14.38
C SER A 163 8.01 -15.47 14.30
N PRO A 164 8.23 -16.53 15.09
CA PRO A 164 9.46 -17.31 15.04
C PRO A 164 9.74 -17.86 13.65
N GLY A 165 11.01 -17.88 13.25
CA GLY A 165 11.46 -18.45 11.98
C GLY A 165 11.28 -17.55 10.75
N LEU A 166 10.65 -16.39 10.88
CA LEU A 166 10.59 -15.39 9.79
C LEU A 166 11.74 -14.38 9.93
N TRP A 167 12.41 -14.10 8.83
CA TRP A 167 13.39 -13.02 8.74
C TRP A 167 12.89 -11.93 7.79
N LEU A 168 12.01 -11.05 8.31
CA LEU A 168 11.30 -10.02 7.54
C LEU A 168 12.23 -9.11 6.74
N ARG A 169 13.40 -8.78 7.29
CA ARG A 169 14.40 -7.98 6.57
C ARG A 169 14.84 -8.65 5.27
N ARG A 170 15.16 -9.95 5.30
CA ARG A 170 15.59 -10.67 4.10
C ARG A 170 14.44 -10.88 3.12
N GLU A 171 13.25 -11.10 3.64
CA GLU A 171 12.05 -11.21 2.83
C GLU A 171 11.77 -9.92 2.06
N SER A 172 11.80 -8.77 2.75
CA SER A 172 11.64 -7.45 2.10
C SER A 172 12.71 -7.20 1.05
N LEU A 173 13.99 -7.53 1.36
CA LEU A 173 15.08 -7.45 0.39
C LEU A 173 14.82 -8.35 -0.83
N ALA A 174 14.32 -9.56 -0.64
CA ALA A 174 14.03 -10.49 -1.74
C ALA A 174 12.94 -9.95 -2.68
N VAL A 175 11.85 -9.40 -2.11
CA VAL A 175 10.77 -8.77 -2.90
C VAL A 175 11.30 -7.57 -3.67
N LEU A 176 12.00 -6.64 -2.98
CA LEU A 176 12.57 -5.45 -3.61
C LEU A 176 13.56 -5.79 -4.71
N SER A 177 14.39 -6.84 -4.52
CA SER A 177 15.37 -7.30 -5.53
C SER A 177 14.72 -7.95 -6.75
N GLY A 178 13.48 -8.40 -6.64
CA GLY A 178 12.71 -8.97 -7.76
C GLY A 178 12.18 -7.95 -8.76
N ASN A 179 12.29 -6.65 -8.45
CA ASN A 179 11.81 -5.61 -9.35
C ASN A 179 12.65 -5.50 -10.61
N LYS A 180 11.98 -5.17 -11.72
CA LYS A 180 12.65 -4.80 -12.96
C LYS A 180 13.38 -3.47 -12.77
N PRO A 181 14.49 -3.24 -13.50
CA PRO A 181 15.21 -1.97 -13.47
C PRO A 181 14.27 -0.77 -13.70
N GLY A 182 14.43 0.28 -12.90
CA GLY A 182 13.66 1.52 -13.00
C GLY A 182 12.33 1.54 -12.25
N VAL A 183 11.75 0.39 -11.86
CA VAL A 183 10.44 0.32 -11.18
C VAL A 183 10.49 1.02 -9.83
N ILE A 184 11.44 0.68 -8.96
CA ILE A 184 11.59 1.32 -7.64
C ILE A 184 11.81 2.83 -7.79
N HIS A 185 12.59 3.25 -8.80
CA HIS A 185 12.81 4.68 -9.06
C HIS A 185 11.51 5.39 -9.46
N ALA A 186 10.71 4.81 -10.37
CA ALA A 186 9.43 5.39 -10.79
C ALA A 186 8.49 5.60 -9.58
N ASP A 187 8.38 4.61 -8.72
CA ASP A 187 7.54 4.67 -7.51
C ASP A 187 7.99 5.75 -6.52
N LEU A 188 9.29 5.74 -6.18
CA LEU A 188 9.85 6.70 -5.24
C LEU A 188 9.78 8.12 -5.78
N ALA A 189 10.04 8.32 -7.07
CA ALA A 189 9.91 9.62 -7.72
C ALA A 189 8.46 10.10 -7.72
N ALA A 190 7.49 9.23 -8.02
CA ALA A 190 6.06 9.56 -7.94
C ALA A 190 5.65 10.03 -6.54
N CYS A 191 6.10 9.33 -5.49
CA CYS A 191 5.84 9.73 -4.10
C CYS A 191 6.50 11.07 -3.76
N ASN A 192 7.75 11.27 -4.17
CA ASN A 192 8.54 12.45 -3.84
C ASN A 192 7.95 13.75 -4.40
N VAL A 193 7.41 13.69 -5.62
CA VAL A 193 6.86 14.88 -6.30
C VAL A 193 5.39 15.14 -5.99
N TYR A 194 4.67 14.15 -5.43
CA TYR A 194 3.24 14.27 -5.16
C TYR A 194 2.98 15.20 -3.97
N LYS A 195 2.23 16.30 -4.20
CA LYS A 195 1.94 17.34 -3.21
C LYS A 195 0.44 17.53 -2.93
N ASP A 196 -0.43 16.82 -3.66
CA ASP A 196 -1.87 17.05 -3.61
C ASP A 196 -2.59 16.28 -2.49
N ALA A 197 -1.86 15.48 -1.69
CA ALA A 197 -2.47 14.56 -0.72
C ALA A 197 -3.45 15.26 0.24
N LEU A 198 -3.13 16.44 0.76
CA LEU A 198 -4.04 17.19 1.66
C LEU A 198 -5.27 17.69 0.93
N ALA A 199 -5.13 18.26 -0.27
CA ALA A 199 -6.24 18.75 -1.07
C ALA A 199 -7.19 17.60 -1.45
N ARG A 200 -6.65 16.42 -1.76
CA ARG A 200 -7.43 15.21 -2.07
C ARG A 200 -8.05 14.61 -0.81
N ALA A 201 -7.33 14.57 0.30
CA ALA A 201 -7.86 14.10 1.58
C ALA A 201 -9.12 14.86 2.01
N ALA A 202 -9.14 16.17 1.82
CA ALA A 202 -10.33 17.01 2.11
C ALA A 202 -11.55 16.69 1.22
N GLN A 203 -11.35 16.00 0.09
CA GLN A 203 -12.42 15.58 -0.82
C GLN A 203 -12.90 14.14 -0.55
N VAL A 204 -12.22 13.38 0.31
CA VAL A 204 -12.61 12.01 0.68
C VAL A 204 -13.93 12.06 1.47
N LYS A 205 -14.92 11.28 1.03
CA LYS A 205 -16.27 11.25 1.63
C LYS A 205 -16.58 9.95 2.36
N CYS A 206 -15.73 8.93 2.19
CA CYS A 206 -15.98 7.62 2.76
C CYS A 206 -15.29 7.42 4.13
N PRO A 207 -15.80 6.51 4.96
CA PRO A 207 -15.14 6.12 6.21
C PRO A 207 -13.67 5.76 5.99
N THR A 208 -12.80 6.26 6.85
CA THR A 208 -11.35 6.09 6.69
C THR A 208 -10.69 5.73 8.02
N VAL A 209 -9.80 4.73 8.01
CA VAL A 209 -8.89 4.42 9.11
C VAL A 209 -7.45 4.62 8.66
N LEU A 210 -6.68 5.37 9.45
CA LEU A 210 -5.23 5.49 9.32
C LEU A 210 -4.58 4.51 10.30
N VAL A 211 -3.64 3.70 9.82
CA VAL A 211 -2.87 2.73 10.62
C VAL A 211 -1.40 3.11 10.52
N LEU A 212 -0.80 3.49 11.64
CA LEU A 212 0.53 4.10 11.69
C LEU A 212 1.43 3.32 12.65
N GLY A 213 2.71 3.17 12.32
CA GLY A 213 3.71 2.64 13.25
C GLY A 213 4.27 3.74 14.16
N ASP A 214 4.45 3.47 15.45
CA ASP A 214 5.04 4.43 16.39
C ASP A 214 6.53 4.68 16.12
N GLY A 215 7.21 3.70 15.54
CA GLY A 215 8.63 3.75 15.16
C GLY A 215 8.87 3.95 13.65
N ASP A 216 7.87 4.37 12.89
CA ASP A 216 7.98 4.61 11.45
C ASP A 216 8.91 5.81 11.16
N LEU A 217 10.06 5.54 10.52
CA LEU A 217 11.05 6.56 10.14
C LEU A 217 10.81 7.12 8.73
N MET A 218 10.06 6.41 7.88
CA MET A 218 9.75 6.84 6.50
C MET A 218 8.56 7.82 6.48
N THR A 219 7.48 7.47 7.18
CA THR A 219 6.28 8.30 7.34
C THR A 219 5.89 8.42 8.82
N PRO A 220 6.66 9.16 9.62
CA PRO A 220 6.40 9.28 11.04
C PRO A 220 4.94 9.63 11.36
N ALA A 221 4.36 8.98 12.37
CA ALA A 221 2.95 9.14 12.74
C ALA A 221 2.53 10.61 12.92
N ALA A 222 3.45 11.46 13.39
CA ALA A 222 3.20 12.90 13.50
C ALA A 222 2.94 13.59 12.14
N LYS A 223 3.53 13.07 11.05
CA LYS A 223 3.36 13.59 9.68
C LYS A 223 2.02 13.16 9.04
N ALA A 224 1.34 12.18 9.62
CA ALA A 224 0.00 11.77 9.18
C ALA A 224 -1.12 12.64 9.78
N LYS A 225 -0.86 13.39 10.88
CA LYS A 225 -1.89 14.23 11.55
C LYS A 225 -2.61 15.18 10.59
N PRO A 226 -1.95 15.89 9.65
CA PRO A 226 -2.66 16.75 8.70
C PRO A 226 -3.65 15.98 7.81
N LEU A 227 -3.29 14.76 7.36
CA LEU A 227 -4.21 13.91 6.59
C LEU A 227 -5.42 13.50 7.43
N ALA A 228 -5.19 13.05 8.66
CA ALA A 228 -6.27 12.67 9.58
C ALA A 228 -7.22 13.85 9.85
N ALA A 229 -6.68 15.05 9.98
CA ALA A 229 -7.51 16.25 10.17
C ALA A 229 -8.29 16.64 8.90
N ALA A 230 -7.74 16.40 7.71
CA ALA A 230 -8.37 16.72 6.44
C ALA A 230 -9.49 15.75 6.06
N ILE A 231 -9.41 14.47 6.44
CA ILE A 231 -10.42 13.46 6.15
C ILE A 231 -11.48 13.47 7.26
N ALA A 232 -12.64 14.00 6.96
CA ALA A 232 -13.73 14.10 7.93
C ALA A 232 -14.13 12.73 8.50
N GLY A 233 -14.18 12.63 9.84
CA GLY A 233 -14.56 11.40 10.55
C GLY A 233 -13.54 10.26 10.47
N SER A 234 -12.32 10.54 10.03
CA SER A 234 -11.27 9.53 10.02
C SER A 234 -10.87 9.08 11.43
N ARG A 235 -10.48 7.83 11.56
CA ARG A 235 -9.95 7.25 12.79
C ARG A 235 -8.47 6.94 12.61
N THR A 236 -7.64 7.23 13.61
CA THR A 236 -6.22 6.88 13.61
C THR A 236 -5.94 5.80 14.66
N VAL A 237 -5.22 4.77 14.26
CA VAL A 237 -4.69 3.71 15.12
C VAL A 237 -3.17 3.72 15.01
N VAL A 238 -2.48 3.87 16.13
CA VAL A 238 -1.01 3.79 16.19
C VAL A 238 -0.63 2.42 16.72
N ILE A 239 0.15 1.69 15.94
CA ILE A 239 0.63 0.34 16.27
C ILE A 239 1.96 0.45 17.03
N PRO A 240 2.03 -0.03 18.28
CA PRO A 240 3.24 0.08 19.08
C PRO A 240 4.34 -0.87 18.60
N ASN A 241 5.59 -0.46 18.77
CA ASN A 241 6.78 -1.22 18.39
C ASN A 241 6.78 -1.66 16.92
N SER A 242 6.35 -0.80 16.02
CA SER A 242 6.29 -1.04 14.59
C SER A 242 6.90 0.10 13.80
N GLY A 243 7.62 -0.23 12.74
CA GLY A 243 8.10 0.71 11.73
C GLY A 243 7.08 0.96 10.64
N HIS A 244 7.60 1.26 9.45
CA HIS A 244 6.81 1.53 8.25
C HIS A 244 6.10 0.28 7.71
N PHE A 245 6.68 -0.90 7.93
CA PHE A 245 6.13 -2.18 7.43
C PHE A 245 5.20 -2.85 8.45
N MET A 246 4.36 -2.07 9.16
CA MET A 246 3.39 -2.58 10.16
C MET A 246 2.57 -3.76 9.65
N ILE A 247 2.28 -3.81 8.36
CA ILE A 247 1.50 -4.87 7.71
C ILE A 247 2.16 -6.25 7.82
N VAL A 248 3.47 -6.32 8.03
CA VAL A 248 4.22 -7.57 8.25
C VAL A 248 4.91 -7.62 9.61
N GLU A 249 5.21 -6.47 10.22
CA GLU A 249 5.84 -6.39 11.55
C GLU A 249 4.86 -6.68 12.68
N ARG A 250 3.62 -6.20 12.54
CA ARG A 250 2.51 -6.32 13.48
C ARG A 250 1.23 -6.67 12.73
N PRO A 251 1.20 -7.86 12.10
CA PRO A 251 0.12 -8.22 11.17
C PRO A 251 -1.25 -8.32 11.85
N ASP A 252 -1.30 -8.83 13.08
CA ASP A 252 -2.55 -9.02 13.80
C ASP A 252 -3.14 -7.68 14.25
N GLU A 253 -2.32 -6.81 14.84
CA GLU A 253 -2.74 -5.47 15.26
C GLU A 253 -3.15 -4.62 14.04
N THR A 254 -2.43 -4.75 12.93
CA THR A 254 -2.77 -4.08 11.67
C THR A 254 -4.10 -4.60 11.13
N LEU A 255 -4.31 -5.91 11.15
CA LEU A 255 -5.57 -6.53 10.73
C LEU A 255 -6.74 -6.05 11.59
N GLU A 256 -6.60 -6.06 12.93
CA GLU A 256 -7.66 -5.58 13.84
C GLU A 256 -8.01 -4.11 13.59
N ALA A 257 -7.02 -3.25 13.33
CA ALA A 257 -7.25 -1.86 12.98
C ALA A 257 -8.05 -1.72 11.67
N LEU A 258 -7.72 -2.52 10.65
CA LEU A 258 -8.39 -2.49 9.34
C LEU A 258 -9.81 -3.05 9.39
N LYS A 259 -10.05 -4.15 10.12
CA LYS A 259 -11.38 -4.78 10.27
C LYS A 259 -12.46 -3.81 10.73
N ALA A 260 -12.09 -2.83 11.53
CA ALA A 260 -13.02 -1.86 12.10
C ALA A 260 -13.33 -0.68 11.16
N GLY A 261 -12.66 -0.57 10.00
CA GLY A 261 -12.83 0.56 9.07
C GLY A 261 -13.05 0.16 7.61
N VAL A 262 -12.97 -1.14 7.27
CA VAL A 262 -12.96 -1.64 5.87
C VAL A 262 -14.10 -2.62 5.59
#